data_5867eef21e0970f7856c3ffbac576d33
#
_entry.id   5867eef21e0970f7856c3ffbac576d33
#
_cell.length_a   1.000
_cell.length_b   1.000
_cell.length_c   1.000
_cell.angle_alpha   90.00
_cell.angle_beta   90.00
_cell.angle_gamma   90.00
#
_symmetry.space_group_name_H-M   'P 1'
#
loop_
_entity.id
_entity.type
_entity.pdbx_description
1 polymer ?
#
loop_
_entity_poly.entity_id
_entity_poly.type
_entity_poly.pdbx_seq_one_letter_code
_entity_poly.pdbx_strand_id
1 'polypeptide(L)'
;MLRSLVGSEMCIRDRYGMSGVREAYLTGRGRVIMRARAEIETSSTHDKIVITEIPYGVNKAELIKNIADLANDKKIEGISNANDESDREGMRIVIDIKRDANASVVLNKLYKMTLLQTSFSVNNVALVHGRPRLLNLKDMIKYFVEHRHEVVIRRTQYDLRKAKERAHILEGLIIASDNIDEVIRIIRAAKTPNDAIAGLMERFQLTEIQSRAIVEMRLRQLTGLMQDQLPVSY
;
A
#
# COMPACT_ATOMS: atom_id res chain seq x y z
N MET A 1 -2.77 3.17 -1.57
CA MET A 1 -3.58 3.84 -2.62
C MET A 1 -2.84 4.14 -3.92
N LEU A 2 -1.54 4.42 -3.92
CA LEU A 2 -0.74 4.60 -5.15
C LEU A 2 -0.53 3.30 -5.97
N ARG A 3 -0.66 2.12 -5.36
CA ARG A 3 -0.54 0.83 -6.07
C ARG A 3 -1.64 0.59 -7.12
N SER A 4 -2.82 1.18 -6.99
CA SER A 4 -3.89 1.00 -7.98
C SER A 4 -3.76 1.94 -9.20
N LEU A 5 -2.96 3.00 -9.08
CA LEU A 5 -2.69 3.93 -10.19
C LEU A 5 -1.43 3.56 -10.99
N VAL A 6 -0.53 2.78 -10.39
CA VAL A 6 0.77 2.38 -10.98
C VAL A 6 0.83 0.87 -11.26
N GLY A 7 -0.15 0.11 -10.79
CA GLY A 7 -0.02 -1.34 -10.59
C GLY A 7 -0.57 -2.25 -11.66
N SER A 8 -1.13 -1.78 -12.75
CA SER A 8 -1.35 -2.65 -13.90
C SER A 8 -0.72 -2.03 -15.14
N GLU A 9 0.32 -2.68 -15.65
CA GLU A 9 0.90 -2.36 -16.96
C GLU A 9 -0.19 -2.39 -18.06
N MET A 10 -1.27 -3.14 -17.86
CA MET A 10 -2.44 -3.19 -18.73
C MET A 10 -3.13 -1.83 -18.91
N CYS A 11 -3.23 -0.98 -17.88
CA CYS A 11 -3.89 0.34 -18.02
C CYS A 11 -3.02 1.40 -18.70
N ILE A 12 -1.72 1.18 -18.86
CA ILE A 12 -0.79 2.18 -19.39
C ILE A 12 -0.78 2.18 -20.94
N ARG A 13 -1.05 1.03 -21.56
CA ARG A 13 -0.95 0.87 -23.03
C ARG A 13 -2.21 1.26 -23.79
N ASP A 14 -3.38 1.18 -23.16
CA ASP A 14 -4.69 1.29 -23.84
C ASP A 14 -5.34 2.66 -23.74
N ARG A 15 -4.56 3.71 -23.48
CA ARG A 15 -5.08 5.08 -23.38
C ARG A 15 -5.18 5.74 -24.75
N TYR A 16 -6.39 6.20 -25.08
CA TYR A 16 -6.61 6.99 -26.26
C TYR A 16 -6.36 8.47 -25.98
N GLY A 17 -5.12 8.92 -26.23
CA GLY A 17 -4.67 10.29 -25.99
C GLY A 17 -4.18 10.55 -24.56
N MET A 18 -3.36 11.60 -24.40
CA MET A 18 -2.70 11.97 -23.13
C MET A 18 -3.32 13.19 -22.46
N SER A 19 -4.27 13.89 -23.11
CA SER A 19 -4.85 15.13 -22.59
C SER A 19 -5.53 14.95 -21.22
N GLY A 20 -6.40 13.95 -21.07
CA GLY A 20 -7.09 13.69 -19.82
C GLY A 20 -6.17 13.23 -18.69
N VAL A 21 -5.07 12.53 -19.00
CA VAL A 21 -4.05 12.15 -18.03
C VAL A 21 -3.28 13.37 -17.54
N ARG A 22 -2.89 14.25 -18.49
CA ARG A 22 -2.18 15.49 -18.15
C ARG A 22 -3.04 16.42 -17.30
N GLU A 23 -4.31 16.53 -17.63
CA GLU A 23 -5.28 17.30 -16.83
C GLU A 23 -5.42 16.72 -15.42
N ALA A 24 -5.55 15.40 -15.28
CA ALA A 24 -5.62 14.72 -13.99
C ALA A 24 -4.38 14.98 -13.13
N TYR A 25 -3.19 14.98 -13.72
CA TYR A 25 -1.95 15.26 -12.99
C TYR A 25 -1.80 16.73 -12.59
N LEU A 26 -2.32 17.65 -13.38
CA LEU A 26 -2.22 19.09 -13.11
C LEU A 26 -3.29 19.57 -12.12
N THR A 27 -4.50 19.04 -12.20
CA THR A 27 -5.66 19.54 -11.44
C THR A 27 -6.18 18.58 -10.39
N GLY A 28 -5.80 17.30 -10.45
CA GLY A 28 -6.36 16.22 -9.64
C GLY A 28 -7.67 15.65 -10.21
N ARG A 29 -8.19 16.21 -11.31
CA ARG A 29 -9.36 15.70 -12.03
C ARG A 29 -9.03 15.57 -13.50
N GLY A 30 -9.58 14.54 -14.14
CA GLY A 30 -9.41 14.34 -15.57
C GLY A 30 -10.26 13.17 -16.07
N ARG A 31 -10.53 13.16 -17.37
CA ARG A 31 -11.25 12.06 -18.03
C ARG A 31 -10.29 11.33 -18.96
N VAL A 32 -9.95 10.11 -18.58
CA VAL A 32 -9.09 9.23 -19.37
C VAL A 32 -9.95 8.30 -20.21
N ILE A 33 -9.75 8.29 -21.52
CA ILE A 33 -10.42 7.34 -22.41
C ILE A 33 -9.53 6.10 -22.48
N MET A 34 -10.10 4.95 -22.12
CA MET A 34 -9.47 3.63 -22.23
C MET A 34 -10.10 2.89 -23.40
N ARG A 35 -9.28 2.20 -24.18
CA ARG A 35 -9.70 1.44 -25.36
C ARG A 35 -9.05 0.05 -25.33
N ALA A 36 -9.82 -0.96 -25.70
CA ALA A 36 -9.33 -2.32 -25.86
C ALA A 36 -8.21 -2.39 -26.90
N ARG A 37 -7.24 -3.25 -26.67
CA ARG A 37 -6.24 -3.57 -27.67
C ARG A 37 -6.83 -4.58 -28.65
N ALA A 38 -7.02 -4.14 -29.88
CA ALA A 38 -7.59 -4.95 -30.94
C ALA A 38 -6.71 -4.87 -32.19
N GLU A 39 -6.45 -6.01 -32.79
CA GLU A 39 -5.68 -6.15 -34.02
C GLU A 39 -6.57 -6.80 -35.08
N ILE A 40 -6.39 -6.43 -36.35
CA ILE A 40 -7.11 -7.02 -37.46
C ILE A 40 -6.21 -8.04 -38.12
N GLU A 41 -6.58 -9.32 -38.03
CA GLU A 41 -5.91 -10.43 -38.71
C GLU A 41 -6.62 -10.66 -40.07
N THR A 42 -5.93 -10.40 -41.14
CA THR A 42 -6.45 -10.62 -42.51
C THR A 42 -6.09 -12.04 -42.94
N SER A 43 -7.08 -12.83 -43.33
CA SER A 43 -6.91 -14.15 -43.88
C SER A 43 -7.41 -14.19 -45.33
N SER A 44 -6.98 -15.20 -46.10
CA SER A 44 -7.44 -15.41 -47.49
C SER A 44 -8.94 -15.63 -47.60
N THR A 45 -9.63 -16.01 -46.52
CA THR A 45 -11.06 -16.33 -46.53
C THR A 45 -11.93 -15.22 -45.94
N HIS A 46 -11.50 -14.61 -44.82
CA HIS A 46 -12.23 -13.56 -44.09
C HIS A 46 -11.32 -12.86 -43.10
N ASP A 47 -11.64 -11.63 -42.75
CA ASP A 47 -10.94 -10.87 -41.74
C ASP A 47 -11.45 -11.24 -40.34
N LYS A 48 -10.56 -11.16 -39.35
CA LYS A 48 -10.87 -11.33 -37.91
C LYS A 48 -10.41 -10.13 -37.11
N ILE A 49 -11.18 -9.72 -36.15
CA ILE A 49 -10.75 -8.76 -35.12
C ILE A 49 -10.39 -9.56 -33.87
N VAL A 50 -9.12 -9.49 -33.48
CA VAL A 50 -8.60 -10.19 -32.30
C VAL A 50 -8.37 -9.16 -31.19
N ILE A 51 -9.02 -9.36 -30.06
CA ILE A 51 -8.93 -8.50 -28.88
C ILE A 51 -8.13 -9.22 -27.82
N THR A 52 -6.97 -8.68 -27.47
CA THR A 52 -6.04 -9.25 -26.49
C THR A 52 -6.14 -8.58 -25.12
N GLU A 53 -6.65 -7.37 -25.05
CA GLU A 53 -6.81 -6.62 -23.79
C GLU A 53 -8.12 -5.84 -23.81
N ILE A 54 -8.84 -5.81 -22.67
CA ILE A 54 -10.07 -5.04 -22.50
C ILE A 54 -9.88 -3.94 -21.45
N PRO A 55 -10.68 -2.85 -21.48
CA PRO A 55 -10.58 -1.78 -20.50
C PRO A 55 -10.80 -2.26 -19.07
N TYR A 56 -10.15 -1.61 -18.11
CA TYR A 56 -10.27 -1.93 -16.69
C TYR A 56 -11.74 -1.86 -16.23
N GLY A 57 -12.15 -2.89 -15.47
CA GLY A 57 -13.51 -2.99 -14.91
C GLY A 57 -14.57 -3.52 -15.88
N VAL A 58 -14.22 -3.87 -17.11
CA VAL A 58 -15.13 -4.48 -18.08
C VAL A 58 -15.18 -6.00 -17.87
N ASN A 59 -16.39 -6.56 -17.80
CA ASN A 59 -16.60 -8.00 -17.73
C ASN A 59 -16.52 -8.59 -19.14
N LYS A 60 -15.61 -9.55 -19.35
CA LYS A 60 -15.37 -10.19 -20.65
C LYS A 60 -16.60 -10.90 -21.18
N ALA A 61 -17.28 -11.71 -20.36
CA ALA A 61 -18.43 -12.50 -20.81
C ALA A 61 -19.63 -11.59 -21.19
N GLU A 62 -19.86 -10.54 -20.40
CA GLU A 62 -20.89 -9.55 -20.70
C GLU A 62 -20.60 -8.75 -21.97
N LEU A 63 -19.32 -8.41 -22.18
CA LEU A 63 -18.87 -7.73 -23.39
C LEU A 63 -19.14 -8.58 -24.64
N ILE A 64 -18.76 -9.86 -24.62
CA ILE A 64 -18.97 -10.77 -25.76
C ILE A 64 -20.48 -10.94 -26.03
N LYS A 65 -21.28 -11.12 -24.98
CA LYS A 65 -22.74 -11.21 -25.12
C LYS A 65 -23.30 -9.94 -25.74
N ASN A 66 -22.89 -8.78 -25.29
CA ASN A 66 -23.36 -7.50 -25.84
C ASN A 66 -22.97 -7.33 -27.32
N ILE A 67 -21.78 -7.76 -27.73
CA ILE A 67 -21.34 -7.77 -29.13
C ILE A 67 -22.25 -8.70 -29.96
N ALA A 68 -22.52 -9.90 -29.46
CA ALA A 68 -23.42 -10.84 -30.15
C ALA A 68 -24.85 -10.32 -30.29
N ASP A 69 -25.38 -9.69 -29.23
CA ASP A 69 -26.71 -9.09 -29.24
C ASP A 69 -26.80 -7.93 -30.27
N LEU A 70 -25.77 -7.07 -30.33
CA LEU A 70 -25.71 -5.99 -31.33
C LEU A 70 -25.60 -6.50 -32.78
N ALA A 71 -24.92 -7.63 -32.98
CA ALA A 71 -24.86 -8.30 -34.29
C ALA A 71 -26.21 -8.91 -34.69
N ASN A 72 -26.90 -9.59 -33.76
CA ASN A 72 -28.21 -10.20 -33.96
C ASN A 72 -29.30 -9.14 -34.24
N ASP A 73 -29.25 -8.01 -33.51
CA ASP A 73 -30.16 -6.85 -33.69
C ASP A 73 -29.87 -6.07 -35.00
N LYS A 74 -28.85 -6.47 -35.78
CA LYS A 74 -28.38 -5.76 -36.96
C LYS A 74 -27.97 -4.30 -36.74
N LYS A 75 -27.64 -3.94 -35.49
CA LYS A 75 -27.11 -2.60 -35.16
C LYS A 75 -25.67 -2.46 -35.59
N ILE A 76 -24.91 -3.57 -35.60
CA ILE A 76 -23.58 -3.66 -36.17
C ILE A 76 -23.63 -4.75 -37.26
N GLU A 77 -23.66 -4.33 -38.51
CA GLU A 77 -23.59 -5.24 -39.66
C GLU A 77 -22.14 -5.66 -39.91
N GLY A 78 -21.95 -6.85 -40.50
CA GLY A 78 -20.62 -7.35 -40.85
C GLY A 78 -19.97 -8.28 -39.86
N ILE A 79 -20.56 -8.53 -38.68
CA ILE A 79 -20.10 -9.56 -37.75
C ILE A 79 -20.74 -10.89 -38.14
N SER A 80 -19.93 -11.93 -38.24
CA SER A 80 -20.39 -13.33 -38.44
C SER A 80 -20.51 -14.06 -37.14
N ASN A 81 -19.50 -13.99 -36.29
CA ASN A 81 -19.46 -14.66 -34.99
C ASN A 81 -18.57 -13.89 -33.99
N ALA A 82 -18.74 -14.16 -32.69
CA ALA A 82 -17.89 -13.64 -31.63
C ALA A 82 -17.59 -14.73 -30.61
N ASN A 83 -16.35 -15.17 -30.51
CA ASN A 83 -15.90 -16.28 -29.70
C ASN A 83 -14.88 -15.85 -28.65
N ASP A 84 -14.90 -16.54 -27.50
CA ASP A 84 -13.86 -16.44 -26.50
C ASP A 84 -12.86 -17.61 -26.71
N GLU A 85 -11.68 -17.29 -27.21
CA GLU A 85 -10.56 -18.22 -27.41
C GLU A 85 -9.48 -18.04 -26.35
N SER A 86 -9.80 -17.37 -25.21
CA SER A 86 -8.84 -17.14 -24.14
C SER A 86 -8.37 -18.45 -23.52
N ASP A 87 -7.07 -18.55 -23.28
CA ASP A 87 -6.41 -19.72 -22.68
C ASP A 87 -5.49 -19.31 -21.51
N ARG A 88 -4.55 -20.19 -21.14
CA ARG A 88 -3.56 -19.93 -20.09
C ARG A 88 -2.49 -18.94 -20.50
N GLU A 89 -2.28 -18.70 -21.78
CA GLU A 89 -1.30 -17.76 -22.30
C GLU A 89 -1.84 -16.32 -22.28
N GLY A 90 -3.18 -16.14 -22.30
CA GLY A 90 -3.77 -14.82 -22.19
C GLY A 90 -5.21 -14.72 -22.66
N MET A 91 -5.67 -13.48 -22.69
CA MET A 91 -6.99 -13.14 -23.21
C MET A 91 -6.97 -13.09 -24.74
N ARG A 92 -7.91 -13.78 -25.37
CA ARG A 92 -8.12 -13.75 -26.82
C ARG A 92 -9.62 -13.81 -27.12
N ILE A 93 -10.21 -12.70 -27.54
CA ILE A 93 -11.58 -12.63 -28.03
C ILE A 93 -11.49 -12.45 -29.54
N VAL A 94 -12.11 -13.32 -30.31
CA VAL A 94 -12.08 -13.31 -31.76
C VAL A 94 -13.46 -12.99 -32.31
N ILE A 95 -13.52 -11.97 -33.16
CA ILE A 95 -14.74 -11.56 -33.87
C ILE A 95 -14.52 -11.80 -35.35
N ASP A 96 -15.25 -12.75 -35.90
CA ASP A 96 -15.20 -13.09 -37.32
C ASP A 96 -16.03 -12.08 -38.15
N ILE A 97 -15.44 -11.54 -39.20
CA ILE A 97 -16.04 -10.54 -40.07
C ILE A 97 -16.52 -11.19 -41.35
N LYS A 98 -17.71 -10.79 -41.87
CA LYS A 98 -18.25 -11.25 -43.14
C LYS A 98 -17.39 -10.74 -44.30
N ARG A 99 -17.33 -11.50 -45.39
CA ARG A 99 -16.48 -11.20 -46.56
C ARG A 99 -16.76 -9.84 -47.23
N ASP A 100 -17.98 -9.38 -47.14
CA ASP A 100 -18.48 -8.12 -47.70
C ASP A 100 -18.32 -6.92 -46.77
N ALA A 101 -17.81 -7.13 -45.58
CA ALA A 101 -17.67 -6.09 -44.53
C ALA A 101 -16.22 -5.66 -44.35
N ASN A 102 -16.02 -4.37 -44.07
CA ASN A 102 -14.71 -3.83 -43.74
C ASN A 102 -14.45 -3.91 -42.23
N ALA A 103 -13.44 -4.68 -41.84
CA ALA A 103 -13.09 -4.91 -40.42
C ALA A 103 -12.78 -3.61 -39.66
N SER A 104 -12.14 -2.62 -40.28
CA SER A 104 -11.83 -1.33 -39.65
C SER A 104 -13.10 -0.53 -39.33
N VAL A 105 -14.10 -0.57 -40.22
CA VAL A 105 -15.39 0.10 -40.00
C VAL A 105 -16.15 -0.57 -38.87
N VAL A 106 -16.17 -1.91 -38.85
CA VAL A 106 -16.80 -2.70 -37.77
C VAL A 106 -16.12 -2.41 -36.43
N LEU A 107 -14.80 -2.41 -36.38
CA LEU A 107 -14.04 -2.11 -35.16
C LEU A 107 -14.36 -0.70 -34.63
N ASN A 108 -14.46 0.30 -35.50
CA ASN A 108 -14.82 1.65 -35.09
C ASN A 108 -16.26 1.75 -34.59
N LYS A 109 -17.21 0.96 -35.12
CA LYS A 109 -18.57 0.85 -34.59
C LYS A 109 -18.56 0.17 -33.22
N LEU A 110 -17.78 -0.89 -33.04
CA LEU A 110 -17.62 -1.59 -31.76
C LEU A 110 -17.08 -0.67 -30.67
N TYR A 111 -16.07 0.17 -30.95
CA TYR A 111 -15.60 1.16 -29.98
C TYR A 111 -16.64 2.21 -29.58
N LYS A 112 -17.58 2.54 -30.47
CA LYS A 112 -18.65 3.52 -30.19
C LYS A 112 -19.83 2.94 -29.44
N MET A 113 -20.14 1.67 -29.67
CA MET A 113 -21.41 1.04 -29.25
C MET A 113 -21.23 0.03 -28.10
N THR A 114 -19.99 -0.31 -27.75
CA THR A 114 -19.68 -1.30 -26.70
C THR A 114 -18.68 -0.77 -25.68
N LEU A 115 -18.46 -1.55 -24.60
CA LEU A 115 -17.47 -1.24 -23.58
C LEU A 115 -16.01 -1.52 -24.01
N LEU A 116 -15.76 -1.81 -25.31
CA LEU A 116 -14.41 -1.83 -25.88
C LEU A 116 -13.73 -0.45 -25.82
N GLN A 117 -14.50 0.61 -25.68
CA GLN A 117 -14.02 1.92 -25.32
C GLN A 117 -14.87 2.47 -24.18
N THR A 118 -14.21 2.86 -23.09
CA THR A 118 -14.87 3.46 -21.93
C THR A 118 -14.06 4.66 -21.43
N SER A 119 -14.68 5.48 -20.58
CA SER A 119 -13.98 6.60 -19.95
C SER A 119 -13.84 6.38 -18.45
N PHE A 120 -12.66 6.62 -17.94
CA PHE A 120 -12.36 6.63 -16.54
C PHE A 120 -12.23 8.07 -16.03
N SER A 121 -13.05 8.45 -15.06
CA SER A 121 -12.97 9.77 -14.45
C SER A 121 -12.02 9.73 -13.26
N VAL A 122 -10.87 10.37 -13.41
CA VAL A 122 -9.89 10.52 -12.34
C VAL A 122 -10.38 11.60 -11.36
N ASN A 123 -10.36 11.27 -10.06
CA ASN A 123 -10.66 12.18 -8.98
C ASN A 123 -9.73 11.88 -7.80
N ASN A 124 -8.62 12.60 -7.72
CA ASN A 124 -7.55 12.35 -6.76
C ASN A 124 -7.86 13.03 -5.42
N VAL A 125 -8.66 12.37 -4.59
CA VAL A 125 -8.97 12.82 -3.24
C VAL A 125 -8.12 12.06 -2.23
N ALA A 126 -7.44 12.78 -1.33
CA ALA A 126 -6.69 12.21 -0.23
C ALA A 126 -6.93 12.99 1.07
N LEU A 127 -6.65 12.34 2.21
CA LEU A 127 -6.71 12.99 3.52
C LEU A 127 -5.40 13.75 3.77
N VAL A 128 -5.52 15.07 3.95
CA VAL A 128 -4.42 15.95 4.33
C VAL A 128 -4.76 16.56 5.70
N HIS A 129 -3.95 16.26 6.72
CA HIS A 129 -4.20 16.65 8.11
C HIS A 129 -5.62 16.29 8.59
N GLY A 130 -6.09 15.08 8.23
CA GLY A 130 -7.41 14.57 8.59
C GLY A 130 -8.59 15.14 7.79
N ARG A 131 -8.36 15.96 6.77
CA ARG A 131 -9.40 16.54 5.92
C ARG A 131 -9.26 16.09 4.48
N PRO A 132 -10.36 15.69 3.80
CA PRO A 132 -10.33 15.33 2.39
C PRO A 132 -10.02 16.57 1.53
N ARG A 133 -9.04 16.42 0.64
CA ARG A 133 -8.65 17.44 -0.34
C ARG A 133 -8.45 16.81 -1.71
N LEU A 134 -8.84 17.54 -2.74
CA LEU A 134 -8.50 17.23 -4.11
C LEU A 134 -7.05 17.66 -4.33
N LEU A 135 -6.22 16.73 -4.82
CA LEU A 135 -4.78 16.95 -4.96
C LEU A 135 -4.33 16.68 -6.40
N ASN A 136 -3.49 17.54 -6.92
CA ASN A 136 -2.69 17.26 -8.11
C ASN A 136 -1.53 16.31 -7.77
N LEU A 137 -0.84 15.80 -8.78
CA LEU A 137 0.25 14.83 -8.57
C LEU A 137 1.39 15.43 -7.71
N LYS A 138 1.76 16.68 -7.95
CA LYS A 138 2.82 17.37 -7.19
C LYS A 138 2.47 17.45 -5.70
N ASP A 139 1.24 17.87 -5.39
CA ASP A 139 0.78 18.01 -4.01
C ASP A 139 0.63 16.65 -3.32
N MET A 140 0.20 15.60 -4.05
CA MET A 140 0.16 14.23 -3.51
C MET A 140 1.55 13.77 -3.07
N ILE A 141 2.56 13.97 -3.91
CA ILE A 141 3.95 13.62 -3.57
C ILE A 141 4.45 14.45 -2.40
N LYS A 142 4.19 15.77 -2.41
CA LYS A 142 4.59 16.69 -1.33
C LYS A 142 4.02 16.24 0.02
N TYR A 143 2.71 16.06 0.13
CA TYR A 143 2.06 15.65 1.37
C TYR A 143 2.44 14.23 1.79
N PHE A 144 2.73 13.33 0.85
CA PHE A 144 3.25 12.02 1.17
C PHE A 144 4.64 12.11 1.83
N VAL A 145 5.54 12.94 1.29
CA VAL A 145 6.89 13.14 1.84
C VAL A 145 6.81 13.81 3.22
N GLU A 146 5.98 14.84 3.38
CA GLU A 146 5.74 15.50 4.66
C GLU A 146 5.22 14.51 5.72
N HIS A 147 4.23 13.70 5.37
CA HIS A 147 3.71 12.66 6.27
C HIS A 147 4.78 11.63 6.66
N ARG A 148 5.59 11.18 5.69
CA ARG A 148 6.70 10.26 5.98
C ARG A 148 7.72 10.87 6.93
N HIS A 149 8.05 12.14 6.75
CA HIS A 149 8.94 12.88 7.64
C HIS A 149 8.39 12.93 9.08
N GLU A 150 7.12 13.32 9.26
CA GLU A 150 6.46 13.31 10.57
C GLU A 150 6.46 11.93 11.23
N VAL A 151 6.17 10.88 10.47
CA VAL A 151 6.15 9.51 10.99
C VAL A 151 7.53 9.08 11.47
N VAL A 152 8.59 9.40 10.72
CA VAL A 152 9.97 9.08 11.11
C VAL A 152 10.35 9.81 12.39
N ILE A 153 10.08 11.13 12.47
CA ILE A 153 10.36 11.93 13.67
C ILE A 153 9.63 11.34 14.89
N ARG A 154 8.33 11.08 14.77
CA ARG A 154 7.50 10.53 15.87
C ARG A 154 8.01 9.17 16.33
N ARG A 155 8.39 8.30 15.40
CA ARG A 155 8.97 6.99 15.70
C ARG A 155 10.30 7.16 16.46
N THR A 156 11.21 7.99 15.93
CA THR A 156 12.52 8.22 16.57
C THR A 156 12.37 8.82 17.97
N GLN A 157 11.43 9.76 18.17
CA GLN A 157 11.12 10.32 19.49
C GLN A 157 10.59 9.26 20.44
N TYR A 158 9.76 8.33 19.97
CA TYR A 158 9.28 7.21 20.79
C TYR A 158 10.43 6.29 21.18
N ASP A 159 11.26 5.89 20.21
CA ASP A 159 12.40 4.99 20.46
C ASP A 159 13.41 5.63 21.43
N LEU A 160 13.71 6.94 21.26
CA LEU A 160 14.57 7.70 22.15
C LEU A 160 14.00 7.74 23.58
N ARG A 161 12.68 7.99 23.74
CA ARG A 161 12.05 7.97 25.07
C ARG A 161 12.19 6.61 25.73
N LYS A 162 11.93 5.53 24.96
CA LYS A 162 12.06 4.15 25.48
C LYS A 162 13.49 3.80 25.85
N ALA A 163 14.47 4.22 25.06
CA ALA A 163 15.88 4.04 25.38
C ALA A 163 16.27 4.80 26.64
N LYS A 164 15.84 6.06 26.82
CA LYS A 164 16.07 6.84 28.04
C LYS A 164 15.44 6.21 29.28
N GLU A 165 14.19 5.73 29.18
CA GLU A 165 13.52 5.02 30.29
C GLU A 165 14.32 3.77 30.71
N ARG A 166 14.84 3.01 29.73
CA ARG A 166 15.66 1.83 29.99
C ARG A 166 17.04 2.21 30.56
N ALA A 167 17.72 3.21 30.01
CA ALA A 167 18.98 3.71 30.51
C ALA A 167 18.88 4.15 31.97
N HIS A 168 17.81 4.88 32.33
CA HIS A 168 17.55 5.30 33.70
C HIS A 168 17.45 4.14 34.70
N ILE A 169 16.76 3.05 34.29
CA ILE A 169 16.69 1.84 35.14
C ILE A 169 18.09 1.18 35.26
N LEU A 170 18.83 1.07 34.15
CA LEU A 170 20.16 0.46 34.13
C LEU A 170 21.16 1.23 35.01
N GLU A 171 21.11 2.56 34.99
CA GLU A 171 21.93 3.41 35.89
C GLU A 171 21.68 3.03 37.38
N GLY A 172 20.42 2.87 37.77
CA GLY A 172 20.06 2.41 39.13
C GLY A 172 20.57 1.01 39.45
N LEU A 173 20.48 0.09 38.46
CA LEU A 173 20.98 -1.28 38.63
C LEU A 173 22.52 -1.34 38.73
N ILE A 174 23.25 -0.48 38.02
CA ILE A 174 24.72 -0.36 38.14
C ILE A 174 25.08 0.08 39.59
N ILE A 175 24.45 1.14 40.09
CA ILE A 175 24.68 1.61 41.47
C ILE A 175 24.39 0.50 42.49
N ALA A 176 23.31 -0.27 42.27
CA ALA A 176 22.97 -1.40 43.13
C ALA A 176 23.99 -2.54 43.04
N SER A 177 24.53 -2.82 41.85
CA SER A 177 25.55 -3.84 41.62
C SER A 177 26.86 -3.50 42.33
N ASP A 178 27.29 -2.24 42.23
CA ASP A 178 28.51 -1.76 42.87
C ASP A 178 28.42 -1.76 44.42
N ASN A 179 27.21 -1.73 44.98
CA ASN A 179 26.94 -1.69 46.42
C ASN A 179 26.06 -2.86 46.90
N ILE A 180 26.21 -4.02 46.31
CA ILE A 180 25.27 -5.15 46.44
C ILE A 180 25.06 -5.59 47.91
N ASP A 181 26.10 -5.65 48.73
CA ASP A 181 26.01 -6.07 50.15
C ASP A 181 25.15 -5.11 50.95
N GLU A 182 25.27 -3.81 50.70
CA GLU A 182 24.47 -2.79 51.40
C GLU A 182 23.02 -2.81 50.93
N VAL A 183 22.78 -3.01 49.63
CA VAL A 183 21.44 -3.19 49.05
C VAL A 183 20.74 -4.40 49.70
N ILE A 184 21.41 -5.56 49.78
CA ILE A 184 20.87 -6.76 50.43
C ILE A 184 20.55 -6.50 51.91
N ARG A 185 21.42 -5.78 52.62
CA ARG A 185 21.20 -5.44 54.05
C ARG A 185 19.93 -4.59 54.21
N ILE A 186 19.73 -3.57 53.37
CA ILE A 186 18.55 -2.70 53.42
C ILE A 186 17.28 -3.50 53.13
N ILE A 187 17.30 -4.33 52.07
CA ILE A 187 16.14 -5.14 51.69
C ILE A 187 15.76 -6.14 52.79
N ARG A 188 16.75 -6.79 53.43
CA ARG A 188 16.50 -7.73 54.53
C ARG A 188 16.02 -7.06 55.82
N ALA A 189 16.41 -5.83 56.06
CA ALA A 189 15.98 -5.07 57.25
C ALA A 189 14.55 -4.51 57.12
N ALA A 190 14.07 -4.34 55.87
CA ALA A 190 12.75 -3.80 55.58
C ALA A 190 11.64 -4.80 55.92
N LYS A 191 10.52 -4.31 56.50
CA LYS A 191 9.34 -5.12 56.81
C LYS A 191 8.40 -5.29 55.62
N THR A 192 8.39 -4.31 54.75
CA THR A 192 7.57 -4.30 53.52
C THR A 192 8.40 -3.94 52.30
N PRO A 193 7.98 -4.32 51.06
CA PRO A 193 8.67 -3.89 49.86
C PRO A 193 8.75 -2.37 49.72
N ASN A 194 7.74 -1.64 50.21
CA ASN A 194 7.74 -0.17 50.15
C ASN A 194 8.78 0.44 51.09
N ASP A 195 9.00 -0.16 52.26
CA ASP A 195 10.06 0.28 53.17
C ASP A 195 11.45 0.06 52.55
N ALA A 196 11.63 -1.05 51.85
CA ALA A 196 12.86 -1.32 51.10
C ALA A 196 13.11 -0.26 50.00
N ILE A 197 12.07 0.07 49.22
CA ILE A 197 12.15 1.12 48.19
C ILE A 197 12.54 2.46 48.80
N ALA A 198 11.87 2.87 49.90
CA ALA A 198 12.16 4.12 50.62
C ALA A 198 13.61 4.16 51.12
N GLY A 199 14.08 3.07 51.75
CA GLY A 199 15.46 2.96 52.22
C GLY A 199 16.50 3.05 51.12
N LEU A 200 16.26 2.45 49.97
CA LEU A 200 17.14 2.55 48.77
C LEU A 200 17.15 3.97 48.19
N MET A 201 16.00 4.61 48.13
CA MET A 201 15.88 6.01 47.67
C MET A 201 16.67 6.96 48.56
N GLU A 202 16.53 6.84 49.87
CA GLU A 202 17.23 7.70 50.83
C GLU A 202 18.74 7.46 50.82
N ARG A 203 19.19 6.21 50.78
CA ARG A 203 20.61 5.85 50.89
C ARG A 203 21.43 6.14 49.63
N PHE A 204 20.86 5.84 48.44
CA PHE A 204 21.57 5.94 47.15
C PHE A 204 21.06 7.08 46.28
N GLN A 205 20.13 7.89 46.74
CA GLN A 205 19.51 9.00 46.00
C GLN A 205 18.87 8.51 44.68
N LEU A 206 18.33 7.29 44.66
CA LEU A 206 17.68 6.68 43.51
C LEU A 206 16.25 7.19 43.37
N THR A 207 15.73 7.14 42.17
CA THR A 207 14.29 7.38 41.94
C THR A 207 13.46 6.16 42.37
N GLU A 208 12.18 6.37 42.61
CA GLU A 208 11.25 5.27 42.94
C GLU A 208 11.27 4.15 41.88
N ILE A 209 11.33 4.53 40.58
CA ILE A 209 11.38 3.58 39.46
C ILE A 209 12.63 2.71 39.52
N GLN A 210 13.81 3.32 39.77
CA GLN A 210 15.07 2.59 39.95
C GLN A 210 15.04 1.68 41.15
N SER A 211 14.59 2.19 42.33
CA SER A 211 14.52 1.42 43.59
C SER A 211 13.54 0.25 43.45
N ARG A 212 12.41 0.44 42.78
CA ARG A 212 11.45 -0.64 42.50
C ARG A 212 12.07 -1.72 41.60
N ALA A 213 12.77 -1.33 40.56
CA ALA A 213 13.46 -2.27 39.65
C ALA A 213 14.52 -3.10 40.42
N ILE A 214 15.21 -2.50 41.37
CA ILE A 214 16.19 -3.19 42.22
C ILE A 214 15.49 -4.23 43.16
N VAL A 215 14.40 -3.84 43.77
CA VAL A 215 13.64 -4.76 44.71
C VAL A 215 13.01 -5.93 43.93
N GLU A 216 12.55 -5.69 42.72
CA GLU A 216 11.95 -6.71 41.82
C GLU A 216 12.99 -7.57 41.08
N MET A 217 14.29 -7.26 41.22
CA MET A 217 15.37 -7.98 40.54
C MET A 217 15.48 -9.43 41.02
N ARG A 218 15.57 -10.36 40.08
CA ARG A 218 15.72 -11.79 40.38
C ARG A 218 17.15 -12.11 40.82
N LEU A 219 17.32 -12.99 41.80
CA LEU A 219 18.62 -13.43 42.31
C LEU A 219 19.61 -13.90 41.21
N ARG A 220 19.11 -14.52 40.15
CA ARG A 220 19.93 -14.94 39.02
C ARG A 220 20.60 -13.77 38.26
N GLN A 221 20.10 -12.55 38.39
CA GLN A 221 20.65 -11.35 37.73
C GLN A 221 21.84 -10.77 38.52
N LEU A 222 22.07 -11.27 39.73
CA LEU A 222 23.22 -10.92 40.57
C LEU A 222 24.46 -11.78 40.28
N THR A 223 24.39 -12.72 39.33
CA THR A 223 25.57 -13.53 38.98
C THR A 223 26.58 -12.71 38.19
N GLY A 224 27.90 -12.97 38.41
CA GLY A 224 28.99 -12.21 37.77
C GLY A 224 28.92 -12.10 36.27
N LEU A 225 28.36 -13.12 35.59
CA LEU A 225 28.12 -13.10 34.10
C LEU A 225 27.14 -11.99 33.68
N MET A 226 26.21 -11.56 34.55
CA MET A 226 25.28 -10.48 34.25
C MET A 226 25.84 -9.11 34.64
N GLN A 227 26.76 -9.01 35.56
CA GLN A 227 27.44 -7.76 35.91
C GLN A 227 28.26 -7.22 34.75
N ASP A 228 28.94 -8.10 33.99
CA ASP A 228 29.73 -7.74 32.81
C ASP A 228 28.84 -7.31 31.62
N GLN A 229 27.56 -7.64 31.61
CA GLN A 229 26.62 -7.29 30.51
C GLN A 229 25.88 -5.96 30.75
N LEU A 230 25.82 -5.45 31.95
CA LEU A 230 25.13 -4.19 32.27
C LEU A 230 25.76 -2.97 31.55
N PRO A 231 27.09 -2.79 31.48
CA PRO A 231 27.69 -1.66 30.77
C PRO A 231 27.63 -1.78 29.23
N VAL A 232 27.40 -2.98 28.68
CA VAL A 232 27.34 -3.22 27.21
C VAL A 232 25.96 -2.95 26.64
N SER A 233 24.94 -2.80 27.49
CA SER A 233 23.54 -2.56 27.07
C SER A 233 23.17 -1.07 26.92
N TYR A 234 24.16 -0.19 27.03
CA TYR A 234 24.04 1.27 26.84
C TYR A 234 23.98 1.67 25.39
#